data_fe493632817a403aea6b5eb0421fd722
#
_entry.id   fe493632817a403aea6b5eb0421fd722
#
_cell.length_a   1.000
_cell.length_b   1.000
_cell.length_c   1.000
_cell.angle_alpha   90.00
_cell.angle_beta   90.00
_cell.angle_gamma   90.00
#
_symmetry.space_group_name_H-M   'P 1'
#
loop_
_entity.id
_entity.type
_entity.pdbx_description
1 polymer ?
#
loop_
_entity_poly.entity_id
_entity_poly.type
_entity_poly.pdbx_seq_one_letter_code
_entity_poly.pdbx_strand_id
1 'polypeptide(L)'
;VLAMPLAGAAIDARRATHGDGVAADTAAAAALALGVASPAIFACLASKNAHAAALGLAVAAFVHSAFNAALAGWLVRAFDPRARGAVLGLAWNVAAALVGGTAPAFAVLLIEVTGSDVAPGFYISVLAMLAGGGIRTLPRAPPAARRPA
;
A
#
# COMPACT_ATOMS: atom_id res chain seq x y z
N VAL A 1 -3.47 -12.54 7.79
CA VAL A 1 -4.17 -13.17 6.64
C VAL A 1 -5.64 -12.75 6.59
N LEU A 2 -6.38 -12.68 7.74
CA LEU A 2 -7.81 -12.32 7.75
C LEU A 2 -8.10 -10.82 7.51
N ALA A 3 -7.15 -9.94 7.76
CA ALA A 3 -7.35 -8.49 7.63
C ALA A 3 -7.60 -8.04 6.18
N MET A 4 -6.97 -8.69 5.20
CA MET A 4 -7.12 -8.31 3.80
C MET A 4 -8.52 -8.57 3.22
N PRO A 5 -9.16 -9.76 3.41
CA PRO A 5 -10.53 -9.98 2.94
C PRO A 5 -11.55 -9.10 3.68
N LEU A 6 -11.34 -8.83 4.98
CA LEU A 6 -12.22 -7.92 5.72
C LEU A 6 -12.12 -6.48 5.22
N ALA A 7 -10.90 -6.00 4.94
CA ALA A 7 -10.69 -4.68 4.33
C ALA A 7 -11.32 -4.61 2.92
N GLY A 8 -11.17 -5.67 2.11
CA GLY A 8 -11.81 -5.77 0.80
C GLY A 8 -13.33 -5.67 0.87
N ALA A 9 -13.96 -6.45 1.76
CA ALA A 9 -15.41 -6.43 1.96
C ALA A 9 -15.91 -5.04 2.41
N ALA A 10 -15.18 -4.36 3.30
CA ALA A 10 -15.52 -3.01 3.74
C ALA A 10 -15.42 -1.98 2.60
N ILE A 11 -14.42 -2.12 1.72
CA ILE A 11 -14.25 -1.26 0.55
C ILE A 11 -15.38 -1.48 -0.45
N ASP A 12 -15.75 -2.73 -0.69
CA ASP A 12 -16.85 -3.08 -1.61
C ASP A 12 -18.20 -2.57 -1.10
N ALA A 13 -18.46 -2.67 0.19
CA ALA A 13 -19.66 -2.11 0.82
C ALA A 13 -19.72 -0.58 0.67
N ARG A 14 -18.61 0.13 0.88
CA ARG A 14 -18.53 1.59 0.67
C ARG A 14 -18.69 1.99 -0.79
N ARG A 15 -18.18 1.17 -1.71
CA ARG A 15 -18.35 1.40 -3.14
C ARG A 15 -19.81 1.37 -3.59
N ALA A 16 -20.61 0.47 -3.05
CA ALA A 16 -22.04 0.38 -3.38
C ALA A 16 -22.76 1.70 -3.10
N THR A 17 -22.28 2.49 -2.14
CA THR A 17 -22.89 3.76 -1.71
C THR A 17 -22.23 5.01 -2.30
N HIS A 18 -20.91 4.97 -2.57
CA HIS A 18 -20.12 6.18 -2.92
C HIS A 18 -19.43 6.11 -4.31
N GLY A 19 -19.62 5.02 -5.05
CA GLY A 19 -19.14 4.89 -6.43
C GLY A 19 -17.70 4.37 -6.57
N ASP A 20 -17.20 4.35 -7.81
CA ASP A 20 -15.94 3.67 -8.18
C ASP A 20 -14.64 4.34 -7.68
N GLY A 21 -14.69 5.61 -7.29
CA GLY A 21 -13.53 6.34 -6.76
C GLY A 21 -13.05 5.87 -5.39
N VAL A 22 -13.90 5.22 -4.62
CA VAL A 22 -13.62 4.81 -3.21
C VAL A 22 -12.37 3.93 -3.10
N ALA A 23 -12.13 3.03 -4.05
CA ALA A 23 -10.96 2.15 -3.99
C ALA A 23 -9.64 2.94 -4.14
N ALA A 24 -9.59 3.90 -5.09
CA ALA A 24 -8.42 4.76 -5.27
C ALA A 24 -8.20 5.68 -4.06
N ASP A 25 -9.26 6.31 -3.57
CA ASP A 25 -9.18 7.20 -2.42
C ASP A 25 -8.77 6.43 -1.14
N THR A 26 -9.28 5.21 -0.95
CA THR A 26 -8.89 4.34 0.17
C THR A 26 -7.44 3.87 0.03
N ALA A 27 -7.00 3.51 -1.17
CA ALA A 27 -5.61 3.12 -1.42
C ALA A 27 -4.65 4.29 -1.14
N ALA A 28 -4.98 5.49 -1.63
CA ALA A 28 -4.19 6.68 -1.37
C ALA A 28 -4.15 7.04 0.13
N ALA A 29 -5.29 6.98 0.81
CA ALA A 29 -5.37 7.25 2.25
C ALA A 29 -4.58 6.22 3.07
N ALA A 30 -4.68 4.93 2.72
CA ALA A 30 -3.93 3.86 3.39
C ALA A 30 -2.42 3.97 3.13
N ALA A 31 -2.00 4.36 1.91
CA ALA A 31 -0.59 4.65 1.63
C ALA A 31 -0.06 5.80 2.49
N LEU A 32 -0.80 6.90 2.58
CA LEU A 32 -0.42 8.04 3.43
C LEU A 32 -0.39 7.67 4.92
N ALA A 33 -1.37 6.90 5.39
CA ALA A 33 -1.38 6.39 6.76
C ALA A 33 -0.16 5.50 7.06
N LEU A 34 0.21 4.63 6.12
CA LEU A 34 1.43 3.82 6.23
C LEU A 34 2.67 4.71 6.28
N GLY A 35 2.75 5.72 5.41
CA GLY A 35 3.87 6.66 5.38
C GLY A 35 4.04 7.41 6.70
N VAL A 36 2.95 7.89 7.28
CA VAL A 36 2.98 8.61 8.57
C VAL A 36 3.31 7.66 9.73
N ALA A 37 2.79 6.43 9.71
CA ALA A 37 2.98 5.45 10.78
C ALA A 37 4.37 4.77 10.74
N SER A 38 5.03 4.69 9.58
CA SER A 38 6.26 3.92 9.40
C SER A 38 7.38 4.27 10.38
N PRO A 39 7.74 5.53 10.66
CA PRO A 39 8.78 5.83 11.64
C PRO A 39 8.43 5.34 13.05
N ALA A 40 7.17 5.48 13.45
CA ALA A 40 6.71 4.99 14.75
C ALA A 40 6.71 3.45 14.82
N ILE A 41 6.35 2.76 13.73
CA ILE A 41 6.44 1.30 13.63
C ILE A 41 7.90 0.85 13.81
N PHE A 42 8.84 1.48 13.11
CA PHE A 42 10.25 1.16 13.24
C PHE A 42 10.80 1.49 14.63
N ALA A 43 10.37 2.59 15.25
CA ALA A 43 10.70 2.88 16.65
C ALA A 43 10.20 1.80 17.62
N CYS A 44 9.00 1.27 17.41
CA CYS A 44 8.49 0.15 18.17
C CYS A 44 9.33 -1.13 17.98
N LEU A 45 9.76 -1.42 16.74
CA LEU A 45 10.60 -2.57 16.42
C LEU A 45 12.00 -2.45 17.06
N ALA A 46 12.58 -1.25 17.06
CA ALA A 46 13.88 -0.95 17.64
C ALA A 46 13.89 -0.92 19.19
N SER A 47 12.74 -0.85 19.83
CA SER A 47 12.59 -0.57 21.28
C SER A 47 13.06 -1.68 22.23
N LYS A 48 13.51 -2.83 21.74
CA LYS A 48 13.85 -4.04 22.55
C LYS A 48 12.72 -4.54 23.47
N ASN A 49 11.49 -4.02 23.29
CA ASN A 49 10.30 -4.41 24.02
C ASN A 49 9.40 -5.27 23.13
N ALA A 50 9.21 -6.54 23.50
CA ALA A 50 8.43 -7.48 22.70
C ALA A 50 6.98 -7.04 22.48
N HIS A 51 6.36 -6.40 23.47
CA HIS A 51 4.98 -5.90 23.33
C HIS A 51 4.91 -4.71 22.37
N ALA A 52 5.86 -3.78 22.44
CA ALA A 52 5.94 -2.66 21.52
C ALA A 52 6.20 -3.14 20.09
N ALA A 53 7.14 -4.09 19.91
CA ALA A 53 7.41 -4.69 18.61
C ALA A 53 6.18 -5.42 18.04
N ALA A 54 5.46 -6.20 18.85
CA ALA A 54 4.23 -6.87 18.44
C ALA A 54 3.13 -5.87 18.02
N LEU A 55 2.99 -4.76 18.77
CA LEU A 55 2.06 -3.69 18.42
C LEU A 55 2.45 -3.03 17.09
N GLY A 56 3.72 -2.70 16.90
CA GLY A 56 4.23 -2.12 15.64
C GLY A 56 3.94 -3.04 14.45
N LEU A 57 4.20 -4.35 14.58
CA LEU A 57 3.89 -5.34 13.54
C LEU A 57 2.39 -5.45 13.28
N ALA A 58 1.55 -5.42 14.31
CA ALA A 58 0.10 -5.49 14.16
C ALA A 58 -0.44 -4.27 13.40
N VAL A 59 0.01 -3.06 13.74
CA VAL A 59 -0.33 -1.82 13.04
C VAL A 59 0.14 -1.87 11.59
N ALA A 60 1.39 -2.27 11.35
CA ALA A 60 1.95 -2.43 10.01
C ALA A 60 1.12 -3.41 9.17
N ALA A 61 0.81 -4.58 9.72
CA ALA A 61 0.02 -5.60 9.04
C ALA A 61 -1.39 -5.10 8.69
N PHE A 62 -2.05 -4.38 9.59
CA PHE A 62 -3.39 -3.84 9.36
C PHE A 62 -3.41 -2.78 8.25
N VAL A 63 -2.54 -1.77 8.34
CA VAL A 63 -2.48 -0.67 7.36
C VAL A 63 -2.03 -1.19 5.99
N HIS A 64 -1.05 -2.09 5.96
CA HIS A 64 -0.58 -2.72 4.72
C HIS A 64 -1.67 -3.58 4.07
N SER A 65 -2.45 -4.32 4.85
CA SER A 65 -3.57 -5.11 4.34
C SER A 65 -4.67 -4.22 3.73
N ALA A 66 -4.99 -3.10 4.36
CA ALA A 66 -5.96 -2.13 3.84
C ALA A 66 -5.47 -1.51 2.52
N PHE A 67 -4.19 -1.14 2.46
CA PHE A 67 -3.55 -0.62 1.23
C PHE A 67 -3.63 -1.63 0.09
N ASN A 68 -3.19 -2.88 0.32
CA ASN A 68 -3.18 -3.90 -0.73
C ASN A 68 -4.59 -4.27 -1.22
N ALA A 69 -5.57 -4.38 -0.33
CA ALA A 69 -6.95 -4.65 -0.70
C ALA A 69 -7.53 -3.55 -1.59
N ALA A 70 -7.31 -2.28 -1.22
CA ALA A 70 -7.76 -1.13 -1.98
C ALA A 70 -7.05 -1.00 -3.33
N LEU A 71 -5.72 -1.18 -3.33
CA LEU A 71 -4.87 -1.11 -4.52
C LEU A 71 -5.27 -2.19 -5.54
N ALA A 72 -5.43 -3.44 -5.11
CA ALA A 72 -5.86 -4.53 -5.97
C ALA A 72 -7.23 -4.25 -6.59
N GLY A 73 -8.18 -3.80 -5.80
CA GLY A 73 -9.53 -3.44 -6.26
C GLY A 73 -9.54 -2.29 -7.27
N TRP A 74 -8.65 -1.30 -7.12
CA TRP A 74 -8.50 -0.19 -8.06
C TRP A 74 -7.79 -0.64 -9.35
N LEU A 75 -6.65 -1.34 -9.25
CA LEU A 75 -5.85 -1.78 -10.40
C LEU A 75 -6.63 -2.69 -11.34
N VAL A 76 -7.42 -3.62 -10.79
CA VAL A 76 -8.27 -4.52 -11.61
C VAL A 76 -9.24 -3.77 -12.52
N ARG A 77 -9.57 -2.52 -12.20
CA ARG A 77 -10.53 -1.70 -12.97
C ARG A 77 -9.87 -0.64 -13.82
N ALA A 78 -8.65 -0.26 -13.48
CA ALA A 78 -7.90 0.73 -14.22
C ALA A 78 -7.45 0.24 -15.60
N PHE A 79 -7.39 -1.10 -15.80
CA PHE A 79 -6.87 -1.70 -17.03
C PHE A 79 -7.92 -2.52 -17.78
N ASP A 80 -7.81 -2.52 -19.12
CA ASP A 80 -8.63 -3.36 -20.01
C ASP A 80 -8.54 -4.84 -19.60
N PRO A 81 -9.66 -5.58 -19.52
CA PRO A 81 -9.67 -6.99 -19.15
C PRO A 81 -8.73 -7.90 -19.96
N ARG A 82 -8.50 -7.57 -21.23
CA ARG A 82 -7.65 -8.34 -22.14
C ARG A 82 -6.16 -8.20 -21.84
N ALA A 83 -5.73 -7.00 -21.45
CA ALA A 83 -4.32 -6.70 -21.16
C ALA A 83 -3.98 -6.78 -19.66
N ARG A 84 -4.99 -6.80 -18.79
CA ARG A 84 -4.87 -6.67 -17.34
C ARG A 84 -3.85 -7.63 -16.73
N GLY A 85 -3.93 -8.93 -17.05
CA GLY A 85 -3.05 -9.93 -16.48
C GLY A 85 -1.57 -9.67 -16.80
N ALA A 86 -1.27 -9.37 -18.06
CA ALA A 86 0.10 -9.10 -18.49
C ALA A 86 0.63 -7.78 -17.91
N VAL A 87 -0.15 -6.70 -17.98
CA VAL A 87 0.27 -5.38 -17.49
C VAL A 87 0.47 -5.38 -15.98
N LEU A 88 -0.49 -5.90 -15.21
CA LEU A 88 -0.37 -5.96 -13.76
C LEU A 88 0.72 -6.91 -13.30
N GLY A 89 0.86 -8.07 -13.96
CA GLY A 89 1.93 -9.03 -13.65
C GLY A 89 3.31 -8.43 -13.90
N LEU A 90 3.52 -7.77 -15.04
CA LEU A 90 4.78 -7.10 -15.34
C LEU A 90 5.06 -5.96 -14.36
N ALA A 91 4.11 -5.06 -14.15
CA ALA A 91 4.28 -3.94 -13.22
C ALA A 91 4.59 -4.41 -11.79
N TRP A 92 3.89 -5.45 -11.32
CA TRP A 92 4.12 -6.03 -10.00
C TRP A 92 5.53 -6.62 -9.88
N ASN A 93 5.97 -7.42 -10.87
CA ASN A 93 7.30 -8.03 -10.84
C ASN A 93 8.42 -7.00 -10.93
N VAL A 94 8.27 -5.97 -11.77
CA VAL A 94 9.24 -4.87 -11.86
C VAL A 94 9.32 -4.11 -10.54
N ALA A 95 8.18 -3.75 -9.94
CA ALA A 95 8.16 -3.07 -8.66
C ALA A 95 8.75 -3.94 -7.52
N ALA A 96 8.42 -5.23 -7.49
CA ALA A 96 8.96 -6.17 -6.51
C ALA A 96 10.48 -6.35 -6.67
N ALA A 97 11.00 -6.41 -7.89
CA ALA A 97 12.44 -6.52 -8.14
C ALA A 97 13.19 -5.25 -7.77
N LEU A 98 12.70 -4.09 -8.22
CA LEU A 98 13.39 -2.80 -8.03
C LEU A 98 13.28 -2.28 -6.59
N VAL A 99 12.11 -2.37 -5.98
CA VAL A 99 11.86 -1.82 -4.65
C VAL A 99 11.97 -2.91 -3.59
N GLY A 100 11.27 -4.03 -3.76
CA GLY A 100 11.26 -5.12 -2.81
C GLY A 100 12.61 -5.82 -2.68
N GLY A 101 13.28 -6.11 -3.82
CA GLY A 101 14.57 -6.77 -3.84
C GLY A 101 15.71 -5.93 -3.25
N THR A 102 15.65 -4.61 -3.41
CA THR A 102 16.69 -3.69 -2.88
C THR A 102 16.40 -3.17 -1.48
N ALA A 103 15.15 -3.27 -0.99
CA ALA A 103 14.74 -2.71 0.30
C ALA A 103 15.60 -3.15 1.49
N PRO A 104 16.01 -4.44 1.64
CA PRO A 104 16.87 -4.86 2.75
C PRO A 104 18.24 -4.17 2.70
N ALA A 105 18.84 -4.06 1.51
CA ALA A 105 20.15 -3.41 1.35
C ALA A 105 20.06 -1.92 1.68
N PHE A 106 19.03 -1.23 1.22
CA PHE A 106 18.77 0.17 1.57
C PHE A 106 18.52 0.36 3.07
N ALA A 107 17.79 -0.56 3.71
CA ALA A 107 17.56 -0.48 5.14
C ALA A 107 18.86 -0.57 5.94
N VAL A 108 19.72 -1.54 5.61
CA VAL A 108 21.05 -1.69 6.26
C VAL A 108 21.90 -0.45 6.03
N LEU A 109 22.01 0.02 4.78
CA LEU A 109 22.78 1.21 4.45
C LEU A 109 22.31 2.44 5.22
N LEU A 110 20.99 2.64 5.34
CA LEU A 110 20.42 3.76 6.08
C LEU A 110 20.76 3.69 7.57
N ILE A 111 20.71 2.50 8.18
CA ILE A 111 21.09 2.31 9.57
C ILE A 111 22.58 2.60 9.75
N GLU A 112 23.45 2.08 8.88
CA GLU A 112 24.90 2.30 8.95
C GLU A 112 25.28 3.78 8.80
N VAL A 113 24.67 4.49 7.83
CA VAL A 113 25.00 5.90 7.57
C VAL A 113 24.42 6.83 8.63
N THR A 114 23.22 6.55 9.14
CA THR A 114 22.54 7.44 10.09
C THR A 114 22.77 7.08 11.56
N GLY A 115 23.21 5.86 11.83
CA GLY A 115 23.31 5.32 13.20
C GLY A 115 21.95 5.09 13.86
N SER A 116 20.84 5.09 13.09
CA SER A 116 19.49 5.02 13.64
C SER A 116 18.68 3.85 13.07
N ASP A 117 18.21 2.98 13.95
CA ASP A 117 17.34 1.85 13.59
C ASP A 117 15.95 2.29 13.06
N VAL A 118 15.62 3.58 13.23
CA VAL A 118 14.35 4.15 12.73
C VAL A 118 14.47 4.68 11.31
N ALA A 119 15.69 4.87 10.80
CA ALA A 119 15.93 5.44 9.47
C ALA A 119 15.19 4.71 8.32
N PRO A 120 15.09 3.37 8.29
CA PRO A 120 14.30 2.68 7.26
C PRO A 120 12.81 3.05 7.28
N GLY A 121 12.28 3.44 8.44
CA GLY A 121 10.91 3.94 8.56
C GLY A 121 10.65 5.21 7.75
N PHE A 122 11.60 6.14 7.73
CA PHE A 122 11.50 7.35 6.89
C PHE A 122 11.61 7.03 5.39
N TYR A 123 12.42 6.05 5.01
CA TYR A 123 12.47 5.57 3.63
C TYR A 123 11.10 5.02 3.18
N ILE A 124 10.47 4.17 3.99
CA ILE A 124 9.12 3.67 3.71
C ILE A 124 8.11 4.83 3.67
N SER A 125 8.25 5.85 4.53
CA SER A 125 7.39 7.05 4.50
C SER A 125 7.45 7.75 3.15
N VAL A 126 8.65 7.97 2.60
CA VAL A 126 8.82 8.63 1.30
C VAL A 126 8.16 7.80 0.18
N LEU A 127 8.43 6.50 0.13
CA LEU A 127 7.83 5.61 -0.87
C LEU A 127 6.30 5.58 -0.78
N ALA A 128 5.76 5.51 0.43
CA ALA A 128 4.31 5.49 0.67
C ALA A 128 3.64 6.82 0.29
N MET A 129 4.29 7.96 0.57
CA MET A 129 3.81 9.27 0.15
C MET A 129 3.83 9.43 -1.37
N LEU A 130 4.88 8.97 -2.05
CA LEU A 130 4.95 8.95 -3.51
C LEU A 130 3.86 8.07 -4.11
N ALA A 131 3.63 6.88 -3.56
CA ALA A 131 2.55 5.99 -3.99
C ALA A 131 1.17 6.62 -3.79
N GLY A 132 0.90 7.19 -2.63
CA GLY A 132 -0.36 7.86 -2.32
C GLY A 132 -0.62 9.08 -3.20
N GLY A 133 0.42 9.87 -3.48
CA GLY A 133 0.38 10.98 -4.43
C GLY A 133 0.12 10.51 -5.86
N GLY A 134 0.86 9.50 -6.30
CA GLY A 134 0.72 8.92 -7.64
C GLY A 134 -0.70 8.39 -7.91
N ILE A 135 -1.30 7.68 -6.93
CA ILE A 135 -2.68 7.18 -7.08
C ILE A 135 -3.68 8.32 -7.28
N ARG A 136 -3.48 9.47 -6.63
CA ARG A 136 -4.37 10.64 -6.77
C ARG A 136 -4.25 11.37 -8.09
N THR A 137 -3.09 11.30 -8.74
CA THR A 137 -2.84 11.96 -10.03
C THR A 137 -3.24 11.10 -11.22
N LEU A 138 -3.39 9.79 -11.04
CA LEU A 138 -3.80 8.89 -12.10
C LEU A 138 -5.29 9.08 -12.45
N PRO A 139 -5.65 8.96 -13.75
CA PRO A 139 -7.03 9.06 -14.17
C PRO A 139 -7.90 8.03 -13.43
N ARG A 140 -9.01 8.50 -12.89
CA ARG A 140 -10.05 7.60 -12.37
C ARG A 140 -10.60 6.81 -13.54
N ALA A 141 -10.75 5.49 -13.40
CA ALA A 141 -11.31 4.66 -14.44
C ALA A 141 -12.65 5.25 -14.94
N PRO A 142 -12.89 5.36 -16.27
CA PRO A 142 -14.16 5.82 -16.77
C PRO A 142 -15.26 4.89 -16.23
N PRO A 143 -16.46 5.44 -15.92
CA PRO A 143 -17.57 4.62 -15.48
C PRO A 143 -17.80 3.52 -16.52
N ALA A 144 -17.91 2.27 -16.05
CA ALA A 144 -18.12 1.13 -16.92
C ALA A 144 -19.31 1.44 -17.83
N ALA A 145 -19.08 1.43 -19.15
CA ALA A 145 -20.13 1.61 -20.12
C ALA A 145 -21.26 0.64 -19.77
N ARG A 146 -22.44 1.17 -19.48
CA ARG A 146 -23.64 0.35 -19.26
C ARG A 146 -23.80 -0.54 -20.48
N ARG A 147 -23.67 -1.84 -20.31
CA ARG A 147 -24.01 -2.77 -21.39
C ARG A 147 -25.49 -2.51 -21.73
N PRO A 148 -25.81 -2.24 -23.00
CA PRO A 148 -27.20 -2.22 -23.40
C PRO A 148 -27.81 -3.59 -23.11
N ALA A 149 -29.02 -3.59 -22.56
CA ALA A 149 -29.80 -4.80 -22.27
C ALA A 149 -30.16 -5.54 -23.55
#